data_a77a65f173032038edab8c1504aa8d47
#
_entry.id   a77a65f173032038edab8c1504aa8d47
#
_cell.length_a   1.000
_cell.length_b   1.000
_cell.length_c   1.000
_cell.angle_alpha   90.00
_cell.angle_beta   90.00
_cell.angle_gamma   90.00
#
_symmetry.space_group_name_H-M   'P 1'
#
loop_
_entity.id
_entity.type
_entity.pdbx_description
1 polymer ?
#
loop_
_entity_poly.entity_id
_entity_poly.type
_entity_poly.pdbx_seq_one_letter_code
_entity_poly.pdbx_strand_id
1 'polypeptide(L)'
;MDQKAYIDQAAEHFRALLTEQLNRQARMSQGSPAKDFSRMERIVIGLIPGDGIGPILMAQARRVLEKLLAAELACGRVELRDIEGLTIENRTAQGKAIPDEVLAAIKDCDVLLKGPTETPKGGTLESANVAMRRELDLYANVRPVSVPELGIDWTFFRENTEGEYALGSRGVEVPGMLSMDFKVTTDAGTRRIARAAFDFARANGKTNVA
;
A
#
# COMPACT_ATOMS: atom_id res chain seq x y z
N MET A 1 35.87 -14.85 4.00
CA MET A 1 35.70 -14.25 2.65
C MET A 1 36.56 -13.01 2.62
N ASP A 2 37.19 -12.71 1.48
CA ASP A 2 38.04 -11.52 1.35
C ASP A 2 37.17 -10.24 1.37
N GLN A 3 37.64 -9.18 2.00
CA GLN A 3 36.98 -7.87 2.07
C GLN A 3 36.60 -7.35 0.67
N LYS A 4 37.47 -7.57 -0.32
CA LYS A 4 37.20 -7.20 -1.72
C LYS A 4 35.99 -7.93 -2.28
N ALA A 5 35.83 -9.23 -2.00
CA ALA A 5 34.71 -10.02 -2.45
C ALA A 5 33.36 -9.50 -1.89
N TYR A 6 33.35 -9.06 -0.62
CA TYR A 6 32.15 -8.41 -0.05
C TYR A 6 31.81 -7.09 -0.73
N ILE A 7 32.81 -6.27 -1.02
CA ILE A 7 32.62 -4.98 -1.70
C ILE A 7 32.06 -5.20 -3.11
N ASP A 8 32.63 -6.14 -3.86
CA ASP A 8 32.20 -6.43 -5.23
C ASP A 8 30.74 -6.97 -5.26
N GLN A 9 30.40 -7.87 -4.33
CA GLN A 9 29.03 -8.38 -4.18
C GLN A 9 28.05 -7.28 -3.79
N ALA A 10 28.40 -6.41 -2.85
CA ALA A 10 27.58 -5.27 -2.43
C ALA A 10 27.35 -4.27 -3.57
N ALA A 11 28.38 -4.00 -4.38
CA ALA A 11 28.27 -3.10 -5.54
C ALA A 11 27.36 -3.66 -6.61
N GLU A 12 27.41 -4.96 -6.89
CA GLU A 12 26.52 -5.61 -7.85
C GLU A 12 25.07 -5.61 -7.36
N HIS A 13 24.85 -5.92 -6.08
CA HIS A 13 23.53 -5.84 -5.47
C HIS A 13 22.96 -4.43 -5.53
N PHE A 14 23.75 -3.41 -5.17
CA PHE A 14 23.33 -2.01 -5.25
C PHE A 14 22.97 -1.60 -6.70
N ARG A 15 23.74 -2.03 -7.70
CA ARG A 15 23.45 -1.77 -9.11
C ARG A 15 22.11 -2.34 -9.52
N ALA A 16 21.79 -3.56 -9.12
CA ALA A 16 20.49 -4.19 -9.38
C ALA A 16 19.33 -3.41 -8.75
N LEU A 17 19.48 -3.01 -7.48
CA LEU A 17 18.47 -2.22 -6.76
C LEU A 17 18.26 -0.85 -7.42
N LEU A 18 19.33 -0.17 -7.82
CA LEU A 18 19.25 1.13 -8.49
C LEU A 18 18.51 1.00 -9.84
N THR A 19 18.82 -0.02 -10.62
CA THR A 19 18.14 -0.30 -11.89
C THR A 19 16.64 -0.52 -11.67
N GLU A 20 16.27 -1.29 -10.66
CA GLU A 20 14.86 -1.51 -10.30
C GLU A 20 14.14 -0.20 -9.95
N GLN A 21 14.78 0.68 -9.17
CA GLN A 21 14.19 1.96 -8.79
C GLN A 21 14.05 2.94 -9.96
N LEU A 22 15.00 2.97 -10.89
CA LEU A 22 14.88 3.75 -12.12
C LEU A 22 13.73 3.26 -12.99
N ASN A 23 13.55 1.94 -13.13
CA ASN A 23 12.42 1.35 -13.84
C ASN A 23 11.09 1.64 -13.15
N ARG A 24 11.06 1.63 -11.81
CA ARG A 24 9.87 2.02 -11.03
C ARG A 24 9.52 3.49 -11.30
N GLN A 25 10.48 4.39 -11.28
CA GLN A 25 10.27 5.81 -11.55
C GLN A 25 9.71 6.05 -12.95
N ALA A 26 10.21 5.35 -13.96
CA ALA A 26 9.69 5.42 -15.33
C ALA A 26 8.20 5.01 -15.40
N ARG A 27 7.79 3.96 -14.66
CA ARG A 27 6.38 3.55 -14.56
C ARG A 27 5.51 4.58 -13.84
N MET A 28 6.01 5.19 -12.76
CA MET A 28 5.28 6.23 -12.02
C MET A 28 4.97 7.45 -12.91
N SER A 29 5.88 7.81 -13.82
CA SER A 29 5.69 8.91 -14.77
C SER A 29 4.58 8.65 -15.80
N GLN A 30 4.16 7.39 -15.96
CA GLN A 30 3.09 6.94 -16.85
C GLN A 30 1.77 6.67 -16.11
N GLY A 31 1.68 7.04 -14.83
CA GLY A 31 0.55 6.74 -13.97
C GLY A 31 -0.78 7.27 -14.51
N SER A 32 -1.83 6.50 -14.33
CA SER A 32 -3.19 6.89 -14.70
C SER A 32 -3.68 8.04 -13.80
N PRO A 33 -4.48 8.97 -14.34
CA PRO A 33 -5.12 9.99 -13.53
C PRO A 33 -6.01 9.35 -12.45
N ALA A 34 -6.21 10.08 -11.34
CA ALA A 34 -7.12 9.63 -10.29
C ALA A 34 -8.52 9.39 -10.84
N LYS A 35 -9.15 8.27 -10.43
CA LYS A 35 -10.51 7.95 -10.81
C LYS A 35 -11.49 9.00 -10.26
N ASP A 36 -12.36 9.51 -11.10
CA ASP A 36 -13.47 10.37 -10.68
C ASP A 36 -14.71 9.49 -10.42
N PHE A 37 -14.88 9.08 -9.19
CA PHE A 37 -15.99 8.21 -8.77
C PHE A 37 -17.38 8.81 -9.01
N SER A 38 -17.48 10.15 -9.12
CA SER A 38 -18.77 10.82 -9.40
C SER A 38 -19.30 10.53 -10.81
N ARG A 39 -18.39 10.22 -11.75
CA ARG A 39 -18.68 9.96 -13.16
C ARG A 39 -18.75 8.46 -13.51
N MET A 40 -18.43 7.60 -12.56
CA MET A 40 -18.48 6.15 -12.81
C MET A 40 -19.92 5.65 -12.71
N GLU A 41 -20.35 4.86 -13.68
CA GLU A 41 -21.66 4.22 -13.66
C GLU A 41 -21.77 3.14 -12.59
N ARG A 42 -20.65 2.41 -12.36
CA ARG A 42 -20.51 1.34 -11.36
C ARG A 42 -19.20 1.47 -10.62
N ILE A 43 -19.24 1.22 -9.32
CA ILE A 43 -18.07 1.18 -8.44
C ILE A 43 -17.98 -0.21 -7.81
N VAL A 44 -16.86 -0.88 -8.01
CA VAL A 44 -16.60 -2.20 -7.42
C VAL A 44 -15.76 -2.03 -6.15
N ILE A 45 -16.32 -2.43 -5.01
CA ILE A 45 -15.64 -2.45 -3.71
C ILE A 45 -15.21 -3.88 -3.42
N GLY A 46 -13.93 -4.16 -3.49
CA GLY A 46 -13.34 -5.45 -3.11
C GLY A 46 -13.26 -5.58 -1.59
N LEU A 47 -13.76 -6.68 -1.07
CA LEU A 47 -13.73 -7.02 0.36
C LEU A 47 -12.71 -8.15 0.57
N ILE A 48 -11.66 -7.87 1.34
CA ILE A 48 -10.59 -8.82 1.63
C ILE A 48 -10.65 -9.17 3.13
N PRO A 49 -11.07 -10.36 3.52
CA PRO A 49 -11.15 -10.75 4.92
C PRO A 49 -9.81 -10.70 5.65
N GLY A 50 -8.74 -11.20 5.02
CA GLY A 50 -7.41 -11.30 5.64
C GLY A 50 -7.31 -12.45 6.62
N ASP A 51 -6.47 -12.28 7.65
CA ASP A 51 -6.08 -13.33 8.60
C ASP A 51 -6.63 -13.10 10.01
N GLY A 52 -6.58 -14.13 10.85
CA GLY A 52 -6.89 -14.06 12.28
C GLY A 52 -8.31 -13.57 12.56
N ILE A 53 -8.44 -12.42 13.21
CA ILE A 53 -9.75 -11.81 13.51
C ILE A 53 -10.38 -11.11 12.29
N GLY A 54 -9.66 -11.05 11.18
CA GLY A 54 -10.05 -10.32 9.96
C GLY A 54 -11.43 -10.72 9.44
N PRO A 55 -11.74 -12.01 9.24
CA PRO A 55 -13.04 -12.45 8.76
C PRO A 55 -14.20 -12.00 9.64
N ILE A 56 -14.04 -12.03 10.97
CA ILE A 56 -15.06 -11.58 11.93
C ILE A 56 -15.30 -10.08 11.81
N LEU A 57 -14.24 -9.28 11.74
CA LEU A 57 -14.33 -7.83 11.59
C LEU A 57 -14.95 -7.46 10.24
N MET A 58 -14.52 -8.13 9.17
CA MET A 58 -15.01 -7.84 7.82
C MET A 58 -16.47 -8.20 7.63
N ALA A 59 -16.96 -9.27 8.27
CA ALA A 59 -18.38 -9.60 8.28
C ALA A 59 -19.23 -8.48 8.89
N GLN A 60 -18.78 -7.85 9.98
CA GLN A 60 -19.50 -6.72 10.56
C GLN A 60 -19.37 -5.44 9.70
N ALA A 61 -18.19 -5.15 9.17
CA ALA A 61 -17.97 -4.04 8.26
C ALA A 61 -18.85 -4.16 7.01
N ARG A 62 -18.96 -5.36 6.43
CA ARG A 62 -19.87 -5.66 5.32
C ARG A 62 -21.33 -5.33 5.66
N ARG A 63 -21.84 -5.77 6.81
CA ARG A 63 -23.20 -5.45 7.25
C ARG A 63 -23.47 -3.94 7.34
N VAL A 64 -22.47 -3.18 7.80
CA VAL A 64 -22.57 -1.71 7.84
C VAL A 64 -22.61 -1.14 6.42
N LEU A 65 -21.73 -1.58 5.52
CA LEU A 65 -21.72 -1.15 4.12
C LEU A 65 -23.05 -1.47 3.41
N GLU A 66 -23.56 -2.69 3.56
CA GLU A 66 -24.84 -3.12 2.98
C GLU A 66 -26.01 -2.25 3.45
N LYS A 67 -25.97 -1.81 4.72
CA LYS A 67 -26.98 -0.90 5.26
C LYS A 67 -26.85 0.53 4.71
N LEU A 68 -25.60 1.05 4.67
CA LEU A 68 -25.33 2.42 4.21
C LEU A 68 -25.52 2.59 2.71
N LEU A 69 -25.17 1.57 1.93
CA LEU A 69 -25.18 1.59 0.47
C LEU A 69 -26.36 0.81 -0.13
N ALA A 70 -27.44 0.60 0.64
CA ALA A 70 -28.56 -0.25 0.22
C ALA A 70 -29.20 0.22 -1.10
N ALA A 71 -29.33 1.53 -1.32
CA ALA A 71 -29.88 2.09 -2.54
C ALA A 71 -28.94 1.88 -3.74
N GLU A 72 -27.65 2.12 -3.56
CA GLU A 72 -26.61 1.98 -4.59
C GLU A 72 -26.39 0.52 -4.98
N LEU A 73 -26.51 -0.39 -4.02
CA LEU A 73 -26.46 -1.84 -4.28
C LEU A 73 -27.69 -2.29 -5.05
N ALA A 74 -28.89 -1.83 -4.66
CA ALA A 74 -30.14 -2.21 -5.32
C ALA A 74 -30.21 -1.71 -6.78
N CYS A 75 -29.69 -0.53 -7.08
CA CYS A 75 -29.65 0.00 -8.46
C CYS A 75 -28.39 -0.44 -9.24
N GLY A 76 -27.50 -1.22 -8.67
CA GLY A 76 -26.28 -1.73 -9.32
C GLY A 76 -25.15 -0.70 -9.48
N ARG A 77 -25.26 0.48 -8.87
CA ARG A 77 -24.21 1.49 -8.88
C ARG A 77 -22.99 1.07 -8.05
N VAL A 78 -23.18 0.27 -7.00
CA VAL A 78 -22.13 -0.32 -6.19
C VAL A 78 -22.22 -1.83 -6.25
N GLU A 79 -21.09 -2.49 -6.38
CA GLU A 79 -20.92 -3.93 -6.19
C GLU A 79 -19.98 -4.17 -5.02
N LEU A 80 -20.36 -5.08 -4.10
CA LEU A 80 -19.46 -5.64 -3.10
C LEU A 80 -18.94 -6.98 -3.61
N ARG A 81 -17.64 -7.09 -3.82
CA ARG A 81 -16.99 -8.28 -4.36
C ARG A 81 -16.07 -8.90 -3.32
N ASP A 82 -16.32 -10.14 -2.96
CA ASP A 82 -15.43 -10.89 -2.08
C ASP A 82 -14.14 -11.27 -2.83
N ILE A 83 -13.00 -10.99 -2.22
CA ILE A 83 -11.67 -11.38 -2.70
C ILE A 83 -11.08 -12.35 -1.70
N GLU A 84 -11.06 -13.60 -2.07
CA GLU A 84 -10.52 -14.68 -1.28
C GLU A 84 -9.03 -14.91 -1.58
N GLY A 85 -8.36 -15.71 -0.75
CA GLY A 85 -7.01 -16.19 -1.01
C GLY A 85 -5.87 -15.27 -0.55
N LEU A 86 -6.14 -14.08 0.01
CA LEU A 86 -5.10 -13.29 0.67
C LEU A 86 -4.94 -13.74 2.14
N THR A 87 -4.71 -15.02 2.34
CA THR A 87 -4.48 -15.61 3.67
C THR A 87 -3.02 -16.01 3.83
N ILE A 88 -2.57 -16.10 5.08
CA ILE A 88 -1.18 -16.47 5.38
C ILE A 88 -0.84 -17.87 4.85
N GLU A 89 -1.80 -18.82 4.90
CA GLU A 89 -1.62 -20.18 4.41
C GLU A 89 -1.38 -20.21 2.91
N ASN A 90 -2.25 -19.53 2.13
CA ASN A 90 -2.13 -19.50 0.66
C ASN A 90 -0.87 -18.75 0.22
N ARG A 91 -0.57 -17.63 0.86
CA ARG A 91 0.65 -16.83 0.60
C ARG A 91 1.91 -17.63 0.88
N THR A 92 1.94 -18.38 1.98
CA THR A 92 3.06 -19.25 2.35
C THR A 92 3.21 -20.42 1.38
N ALA A 93 2.10 -21.06 0.99
CA ALA A 93 2.11 -22.17 0.04
C ALA A 93 2.64 -21.75 -1.34
N GLN A 94 2.35 -20.53 -1.78
CA GLN A 94 2.82 -19.99 -3.06
C GLN A 94 4.16 -19.25 -2.97
N GLY A 95 4.67 -18.97 -1.78
CA GLY A 95 5.90 -18.18 -1.57
C GLY A 95 5.78 -16.74 -2.07
N LYS A 96 4.56 -16.18 -2.13
CA LYS A 96 4.27 -14.85 -2.66
C LYS A 96 3.60 -13.96 -1.61
N ALA A 97 4.01 -12.70 -1.57
CA ALA A 97 3.36 -11.71 -0.71
C ALA A 97 1.87 -11.52 -1.06
N ILE A 98 1.54 -11.60 -2.34
CA ILE A 98 0.18 -11.63 -2.87
C ILE A 98 0.18 -12.64 -4.03
N PRO A 99 -0.64 -13.70 -4.00
CA PRO A 99 -0.83 -14.60 -5.12
C PRO A 99 -1.29 -13.88 -6.39
N ASP A 100 -0.86 -14.33 -7.58
CA ASP A 100 -1.11 -13.59 -8.83
C ASP A 100 -2.60 -13.46 -9.14
N GLU A 101 -3.38 -14.51 -8.90
CA GLU A 101 -4.83 -14.52 -9.08
C GLU A 101 -5.53 -13.55 -8.13
N VAL A 102 -5.04 -13.43 -6.89
CA VAL A 102 -5.57 -12.49 -5.90
C VAL A 102 -5.20 -11.05 -6.32
N LEU A 103 -3.99 -10.82 -6.78
CA LEU A 103 -3.56 -9.50 -7.27
C LEU A 103 -4.38 -9.06 -8.48
N ALA A 104 -4.69 -9.98 -9.39
CA ALA A 104 -5.55 -9.70 -10.54
C ALA A 104 -6.98 -9.30 -10.09
N ALA A 105 -7.57 -10.05 -9.17
CA ALA A 105 -8.89 -9.73 -8.60
C ALA A 105 -8.91 -8.38 -7.87
N ILE A 106 -7.83 -8.06 -7.14
CA ILE A 106 -7.65 -6.76 -6.47
C ILE A 106 -7.61 -5.63 -7.50
N LYS A 107 -6.85 -5.78 -8.59
CA LYS A 107 -6.71 -4.75 -9.64
C LYS A 107 -7.99 -4.50 -10.43
N ASP A 108 -8.91 -5.46 -10.44
CA ASP A 108 -10.23 -5.35 -11.07
C ASP A 108 -11.26 -4.64 -10.17
N CYS A 109 -10.88 -4.18 -9.00
CA CYS A 109 -11.70 -3.38 -8.10
C CYS A 109 -11.32 -1.89 -8.18
N ASP A 110 -12.29 -1.03 -7.81
CA ASP A 110 -12.08 0.41 -7.76
C ASP A 110 -11.66 0.89 -6.38
N VAL A 111 -12.20 0.24 -5.35
CA VAL A 111 -11.92 0.49 -3.93
C VAL A 111 -11.71 -0.85 -3.23
N LEU A 112 -10.88 -0.86 -2.20
CA LEU A 112 -10.64 -2.06 -1.37
C LEU A 112 -10.93 -1.76 0.09
N LEU A 113 -11.70 -2.62 0.73
CA LEU A 113 -11.80 -2.71 2.18
C LEU A 113 -11.14 -4.01 2.62
N LYS A 114 -10.08 -3.89 3.43
CA LYS A 114 -9.22 -5.02 3.79
C LYS A 114 -9.12 -5.20 5.30
N GLY A 115 -9.35 -6.41 5.75
CA GLY A 115 -9.05 -6.86 7.11
C GLY A 115 -7.52 -6.98 7.36
N PRO A 116 -7.11 -7.29 8.59
CA PRO A 116 -5.70 -7.49 8.93
C PRO A 116 -5.10 -8.67 8.16
N THR A 117 -3.79 -8.61 7.88
CA THR A 117 -3.03 -9.73 7.30
C THR A 117 -1.84 -10.02 8.16
N GLU A 118 -1.56 -11.29 8.37
CA GLU A 118 -0.41 -11.73 9.15
C GLU A 118 0.90 -11.62 8.33
N THR A 119 2.00 -11.29 9.00
CA THR A 119 3.34 -11.34 8.44
C THR A 119 4.17 -12.28 9.31
N PRO A 120 4.70 -13.39 8.76
CA PRO A 120 5.48 -14.35 9.52
C PRO A 120 6.71 -13.70 10.14
N LYS A 121 6.96 -13.99 11.41
CA LYS A 121 8.19 -13.55 12.10
C LYS A 121 9.38 -14.38 11.61
N GLY A 122 10.47 -13.72 11.26
CA GLY A 122 11.71 -14.38 10.81
C GLY A 122 11.60 -15.12 9.48
N GLY A 123 10.53 -14.91 8.73
CA GLY A 123 10.31 -15.52 7.41
C GLY A 123 10.83 -14.67 6.26
N THR A 124 10.94 -15.31 5.09
CA THR A 124 11.32 -14.64 3.83
C THR A 124 10.12 -14.01 3.12
N LEU A 125 8.90 -14.23 3.65
CA LEU A 125 7.68 -13.72 3.03
C LEU A 125 7.47 -12.24 3.38
N GLU A 126 7.41 -11.41 2.35
CA GLU A 126 7.13 -9.98 2.49
C GLU A 126 5.72 -9.73 3.06
N SER A 127 5.53 -8.60 3.76
CA SER A 127 4.23 -8.16 4.20
C SER A 127 3.28 -7.92 3.02
N ALA A 128 2.09 -8.53 3.05
CA ALA A 128 1.04 -8.30 2.04
C ALA A 128 0.64 -6.82 1.95
N ASN A 129 0.66 -6.09 3.07
CA ASN A 129 0.35 -4.67 3.08
C ASN A 129 1.38 -3.84 2.30
N VAL A 130 2.67 -4.14 2.49
CA VAL A 130 3.77 -3.45 1.78
C VAL A 130 3.71 -3.77 0.30
N ALA A 131 3.56 -5.04 -0.05
CA ALA A 131 3.41 -5.48 -1.44
C ALA A 131 2.21 -4.82 -2.13
N MET A 132 1.04 -4.80 -1.47
CA MET A 132 -0.18 -4.19 -2.03
C MET A 132 -0.01 -2.70 -2.31
N ARG A 133 0.60 -1.97 -1.39
CA ARG A 133 0.88 -0.53 -1.58
C ARG A 133 1.77 -0.27 -2.78
N ARG A 134 2.78 -1.11 -2.98
CA ARG A 134 3.69 -1.02 -4.12
C ARG A 134 3.02 -1.42 -5.44
N GLU A 135 2.29 -2.54 -5.45
CA GLU A 135 1.64 -3.08 -6.66
C GLU A 135 0.50 -2.21 -7.19
N LEU A 136 -0.19 -1.49 -6.29
CA LEU A 136 -1.30 -0.59 -6.61
C LEU A 136 -0.89 0.89 -6.60
N ASP A 137 0.39 1.18 -6.37
CA ASP A 137 0.93 2.55 -6.19
C ASP A 137 0.11 3.40 -5.20
N LEU A 138 -0.26 2.83 -4.06
CA LEU A 138 -1.00 3.52 -2.99
C LEU A 138 -0.05 4.43 -2.21
N TYR A 139 0.35 5.53 -2.82
CA TYR A 139 1.43 6.38 -2.32
C TYR A 139 1.06 7.19 -1.08
N ALA A 140 -0.19 7.60 -0.92
CA ALA A 140 -0.62 8.44 0.19
C ALA A 140 -1.34 7.63 1.27
N ASN A 141 -0.74 7.55 2.44
CA ASN A 141 -1.40 7.08 3.66
C ASN A 141 -2.01 8.28 4.37
N VAL A 142 -3.33 8.43 4.24
CA VAL A 142 -4.09 9.57 4.78
C VAL A 142 -4.68 9.15 6.13
N ARG A 143 -4.29 9.87 7.20
CA ARG A 143 -4.71 9.57 8.57
C ARG A 143 -5.32 10.79 9.23
N PRO A 144 -6.66 10.91 9.27
CA PRO A 144 -7.32 11.95 10.04
C PRO A 144 -7.27 11.62 11.54
N VAL A 145 -7.05 12.64 12.35
CA VAL A 145 -7.11 12.58 13.82
C VAL A 145 -7.95 13.75 14.28
N SER A 146 -9.05 13.48 14.99
CA SER A 146 -9.92 14.50 15.54
C SER A 146 -10.15 14.23 17.03
N VAL A 147 -9.82 15.22 17.85
CA VAL A 147 -10.09 15.23 19.30
C VAL A 147 -10.65 16.62 19.62
N PRO A 148 -11.96 16.80 19.45
CA PRO A 148 -12.60 18.13 19.56
C PRO A 148 -12.36 18.82 20.92
N GLU A 149 -12.32 18.05 21.99
CA GLU A 149 -12.11 18.55 23.36
C GLU A 149 -10.73 19.19 23.53
N LEU A 150 -9.77 18.82 22.72
CA LEU A 150 -8.40 19.38 22.70
C LEU A 150 -8.16 20.34 21.54
N GLY A 151 -9.17 20.63 20.73
CA GLY A 151 -9.04 21.44 19.53
C GLY A 151 -8.15 20.79 18.45
N ILE A 152 -7.99 19.47 18.49
CA ILE A 152 -7.17 18.72 17.52
C ILE A 152 -8.05 18.31 16.34
N ASP A 153 -7.66 18.75 15.15
CA ASP A 153 -8.24 18.34 13.89
C ASP A 153 -7.13 18.30 12.82
N TRP A 154 -6.36 17.24 12.83
CA TRP A 154 -5.19 17.03 11.97
C TRP A 154 -5.44 15.94 10.95
N THR A 155 -4.76 16.04 9.81
CA THR A 155 -4.72 14.96 8.82
C THR A 155 -3.28 14.76 8.37
N PHE A 156 -2.75 13.58 8.63
CA PHE A 156 -1.40 13.21 8.22
C PHE A 156 -1.42 12.63 6.80
N PHE A 157 -0.54 13.15 5.95
CA PHE A 157 -0.25 12.60 4.63
C PHE A 157 1.14 11.95 4.69
N ARG A 158 1.19 10.63 4.74
CA ARG A 158 2.45 9.89 4.77
C ARG A 158 2.69 9.22 3.43
N GLU A 159 3.86 9.49 2.83
CA GLU A 159 4.30 8.73 1.67
C GLU A 159 4.50 7.26 2.07
N ASN A 160 4.05 6.34 1.22
CA ASN A 160 3.83 4.95 1.59
C ASN A 160 4.57 3.95 0.67
N THR A 161 5.18 4.44 -0.41
CA THR A 161 5.82 3.63 -1.45
C THR A 161 7.31 3.94 -1.61
N GLU A 162 7.79 4.96 -0.92
CA GLU A 162 9.20 5.38 -0.88
C GLU A 162 9.79 5.27 0.53
N GLY A 163 10.90 5.91 0.79
CA GLY A 163 11.63 5.79 2.04
C GLY A 163 12.22 4.40 2.18
N GLU A 164 12.05 3.83 3.36
CA GLU A 164 12.48 2.47 3.70
C GLU A 164 11.59 1.39 3.06
N TYR A 165 10.37 1.74 2.63
CA TYR A 165 9.41 0.76 2.07
C TYR A 165 9.71 0.35 0.63
N ALA A 166 10.44 1.18 -0.12
CA ALA A 166 10.77 0.88 -1.52
C ALA A 166 11.61 -0.39 -1.66
N LEU A 167 12.58 -0.56 -0.79
CA LEU A 167 13.52 -1.68 -0.81
C LEU A 167 13.34 -2.65 0.37
N GLY A 168 12.67 -2.22 1.45
CA GLY A 168 12.49 -3.04 2.65
C GLY A 168 13.83 -3.49 3.23
N SER A 169 13.95 -4.75 3.57
CA SER A 169 15.17 -5.36 4.13
C SER A 169 16.21 -5.79 3.08
N ARG A 170 16.14 -5.23 1.87
CA ARG A 170 17.08 -5.56 0.77
C ARG A 170 18.37 -4.71 0.81
N GLY A 171 18.86 -4.42 2.00
CA GLY A 171 20.14 -3.74 2.21
C GLY A 171 21.36 -4.61 1.90
N VAL A 172 22.50 -4.17 2.37
CA VAL A 172 23.76 -4.91 2.30
C VAL A 172 24.13 -5.38 3.70
N GLU A 173 24.44 -6.65 3.85
CA GLU A 173 24.90 -7.23 5.10
C GLU A 173 26.27 -7.85 4.94
N VAL A 174 27.19 -7.50 5.85
CA VAL A 174 28.42 -8.23 6.09
C VAL A 174 28.26 -8.95 7.43
N PRO A 175 28.05 -10.29 7.41
CA PRO A 175 27.68 -11.04 8.61
C PRO A 175 28.62 -10.81 9.80
N GLY A 176 28.05 -10.46 10.94
CA GLY A 176 28.81 -10.20 12.18
C GLY A 176 29.57 -8.87 12.20
N MET A 177 29.50 -8.04 11.17
CA MET A 177 30.26 -6.80 11.07
C MET A 177 29.37 -5.55 10.92
N LEU A 178 28.51 -5.51 9.88
CA LEU A 178 27.65 -4.36 9.62
C LEU A 178 26.46 -4.73 8.74
N SER A 179 25.39 -3.92 8.87
CA SER A 179 24.26 -3.90 7.96
C SER A 179 24.00 -2.47 7.48
N MET A 180 23.69 -2.29 6.22
CA MET A 180 23.33 -1.00 5.63
C MET A 180 21.99 -1.12 4.91
N ASP A 181 21.03 -0.28 5.27
CA ASP A 181 19.75 -0.18 4.57
C ASP A 181 19.70 1.06 3.68
N PHE A 182 18.86 0.99 2.64
CA PHE A 182 18.71 2.07 1.69
C PHE A 182 17.36 2.77 1.86
N LYS A 183 17.41 4.09 1.82
CA LYS A 183 16.23 4.95 1.76
C LYS A 183 16.12 5.55 0.37
N VAL A 184 14.97 5.31 -0.29
CA VAL A 184 14.71 5.84 -1.64
C VAL A 184 13.81 7.06 -1.53
N THR A 185 14.22 8.17 -2.14
CA THR A 185 13.42 9.39 -2.24
C THR A 185 13.54 9.90 -3.67
N THR A 186 12.40 10.14 -4.32
CA THR A 186 12.36 10.70 -5.68
C THR A 186 11.68 12.07 -5.69
N ASP A 187 12.02 12.89 -6.67
CA ASP A 187 11.36 14.18 -6.88
C ASP A 187 9.85 13.99 -7.15
N ALA A 188 9.49 13.03 -7.98
CA ALA A 188 8.11 12.72 -8.31
C ALA A 188 7.30 12.28 -7.08
N GLY A 189 7.85 11.37 -6.26
CA GLY A 189 7.21 10.90 -5.02
C GLY A 189 7.03 12.02 -4.01
N THR A 190 8.07 12.83 -3.79
CA THR A 190 8.00 13.99 -2.89
C THR A 190 6.96 15.01 -3.35
N ARG A 191 6.95 15.36 -4.64
CA ARG A 191 5.97 16.32 -5.18
C ARG A 191 4.54 15.82 -5.06
N ARG A 192 4.26 14.55 -5.36
CA ARG A 192 2.89 14.02 -5.33
C ARG A 192 2.30 13.98 -3.93
N ILE A 193 3.08 13.60 -2.91
CA ILE A 193 2.59 13.57 -1.53
C ILE A 193 2.37 14.99 -0.99
N ALA A 194 3.29 15.92 -1.26
CA ALA A 194 3.14 17.31 -0.90
C ALA A 194 1.90 17.92 -1.55
N ARG A 195 1.72 17.73 -2.86
CA ARG A 195 0.53 18.22 -3.59
C ARG A 195 -0.75 17.67 -2.99
N ALA A 196 -0.81 16.36 -2.71
CA ALA A 196 -1.99 15.74 -2.10
C ALA A 196 -2.36 16.39 -0.75
N ALA A 197 -1.36 16.68 0.11
CA ALA A 197 -1.57 17.35 1.38
C ALA A 197 -2.10 18.78 1.21
N PHE A 198 -1.49 19.58 0.32
CA PHE A 198 -1.91 20.95 0.06
C PHE A 198 -3.30 21.03 -0.60
N ASP A 199 -3.59 20.15 -1.56
CA ASP A 199 -4.90 20.11 -2.21
C ASP A 199 -6.01 19.71 -1.22
N PHE A 200 -5.73 18.74 -0.34
CA PHE A 200 -6.64 18.38 0.75
C PHE A 200 -6.86 19.55 1.71
N ALA A 201 -5.80 20.22 2.15
CA ALA A 201 -5.90 21.37 3.05
C ALA A 201 -6.78 22.46 2.45
N ARG A 202 -6.56 22.82 1.18
CA ARG A 202 -7.36 23.80 0.44
C ARG A 202 -8.82 23.39 0.33
N ALA A 203 -9.10 22.14 -0.02
CA ALA A 203 -10.47 21.62 -0.19
C ALA A 203 -11.25 21.56 1.12
N ASN A 204 -10.57 21.40 2.26
CA ASN A 204 -11.17 21.26 3.59
C ASN A 204 -11.00 22.51 4.47
N GLY A 205 -10.63 23.66 3.91
CA GLY A 205 -10.51 24.93 4.65
C GLY A 205 -9.44 24.93 5.73
N LYS A 206 -8.44 24.04 5.63
CA LYS A 206 -7.30 24.04 6.56
C LYS A 206 -6.36 25.20 6.24
N THR A 207 -5.87 25.87 7.26
CA THR A 207 -5.05 27.08 7.12
C THR A 207 -3.57 26.84 7.35
N ASN A 208 -3.20 25.66 7.82
CA ASN A 208 -1.81 25.34 8.15
C ASN A 208 -1.43 23.95 7.59
N VAL A 209 -0.25 23.88 6.98
CA VAL A 209 0.40 22.64 6.51
C VAL A 209 1.85 22.69 6.98
N ALA A 210 2.30 21.67 7.74
CA ALA A 210 3.64 21.57 8.29
C ALA A 210 4.37 20.32 7.77
#